data_4cf289ad6521bafc81ada307db38863c
#
_entry.id   4cf289ad6521bafc81ada307db38863c
#
_cell.length_a   1.000
_cell.length_b   1.000
_cell.length_c   1.000
_cell.angle_alpha   90.00
_cell.angle_beta   90.00
_cell.angle_gamma   90.00
#
_symmetry.space_group_name_H-M   'P 1'
#
loop_
_entity.id
_entity.type
_entity.pdbx_description
1 polymer ?
#
loop_
_entity_poly.entity_id
_entity_poly.type
_entity_poly.pdbx_seq_one_letter_code
_entity_poly.pdbx_strand_id
1 'polypeptide(L)'
;MPRARVLPLARRRRPSRGAGRGPRRITIVAYPDFQLLDVTGPLEVFAQAARFLAASPPAYTVEILTSGARPLVSSSRVRLVPDGRTREASGGIDTLVVAGGPGVATAVGDRALVGWLRRTARRVRRVASVCSGTFLLAQAGLLDGRRATTHWQVCDQLARLYPRITVERDPIFVRDRGVYTSAGVTAGMDLALALVEEDHGRDLALRVARQLVMFLKRPGGQSQFSVQLAVQAADREPIRELQTWIADHLDEELAVPALASQVAMSERNFARVFRREVGCPPARFVERARVEGARRRLEESTDGVEVIAAQCGYASAEVMRRAFLRLLGVPPSAYRGRFRSAARA
;
A
#
# COMPACT_ATOMS: atom_id res chain seq x y z
N MET A 1 20.78 -57.06 7.37
CA MET A 1 20.52 -55.68 7.06
C MET A 1 19.05 -55.49 6.67
N PRO A 2 18.20 -54.83 7.47
CA PRO A 2 16.78 -54.68 7.15
C PRO A 2 16.57 -53.50 6.20
N ARG A 3 15.75 -53.73 5.17
CA ARG A 3 15.33 -52.71 4.14
C ARG A 3 14.44 -51.66 4.78
N ALA A 4 14.81 -50.38 4.59
CA ALA A 4 14.01 -49.23 4.99
C ALA A 4 12.70 -49.18 4.19
N ARG A 5 11.56 -49.15 4.88
CA ARG A 5 10.24 -48.84 4.31
C ARG A 5 10.15 -47.36 4.02
N VAL A 6 9.99 -47.02 2.74
CA VAL A 6 9.64 -45.68 2.29
C VAL A 6 8.15 -45.49 2.56
N LEU A 7 7.83 -44.53 3.43
CA LEU A 7 6.44 -44.09 3.67
C LEU A 7 5.97 -43.21 2.51
N PRO A 8 4.76 -43.39 1.98
CA PRO A 8 4.25 -42.56 0.89
C PRO A 8 3.96 -41.15 1.39
N LEU A 9 4.49 -40.16 0.65
CA LEU A 9 4.19 -38.74 0.82
C LEU A 9 2.68 -38.50 0.75
N ALA A 10 2.13 -37.93 1.82
CA ALA A 10 0.74 -37.53 1.90
C ALA A 10 0.39 -36.59 0.71
N ARG A 11 -0.54 -37.07 -0.12
CA ARG A 11 -1.13 -36.26 -1.21
C ARG A 11 -1.66 -34.96 -0.64
N ARG A 12 -1.07 -33.82 -1.01
CA ARG A 12 -1.62 -32.50 -0.78
C ARG A 12 -3.03 -32.48 -1.37
N ARG A 13 -4.04 -32.35 -0.51
CA ARG A 13 -5.42 -32.12 -0.93
C ARG A 13 -5.45 -30.82 -1.75
N ARG A 14 -5.82 -30.92 -3.02
CA ARG A 14 -6.24 -29.77 -3.83
C ARG A 14 -7.38 -29.09 -3.07
N PRO A 15 -7.39 -27.73 -2.94
CA PRO A 15 -8.55 -27.07 -2.38
C PRO A 15 -9.75 -27.38 -3.27
N SER A 16 -10.77 -27.99 -2.70
CA SER A 16 -12.04 -28.27 -3.35
C SER A 16 -12.63 -26.95 -3.88
N ARG A 17 -12.98 -26.90 -5.16
CA ARG A 17 -13.89 -25.88 -5.72
C ARG A 17 -15.18 -25.95 -4.91
N GLY A 18 -15.36 -24.99 -3.98
CA GLY A 18 -16.50 -24.97 -3.07
C GLY A 18 -17.76 -24.51 -3.77
N ALA A 19 -18.62 -25.47 -4.06
CA ALA A 19 -20.05 -25.20 -4.17
C ALA A 19 -20.58 -24.85 -2.76
N GLY A 20 -21.34 -23.71 -2.62
CA GLY A 20 -22.19 -23.53 -1.46
C GLY A 20 -21.75 -22.51 -0.38
N ARG A 21 -20.89 -21.52 -0.67
CA ARG A 21 -20.76 -20.35 0.21
C ARG A 21 -21.61 -19.21 -0.34
N GLY A 22 -22.56 -18.72 0.46
CA GLY A 22 -23.31 -17.49 0.15
C GLY A 22 -22.38 -16.30 -0.13
N PRO A 23 -22.92 -15.13 -0.52
CA PRO A 23 -22.12 -13.96 -0.89
C PRO A 23 -21.13 -13.59 0.22
N ARG A 24 -19.92 -13.24 -0.17
CA ARG A 24 -18.95 -12.68 0.76
C ARG A 24 -19.34 -11.26 1.09
N ARG A 25 -19.70 -11.03 2.33
CA ARG A 25 -20.10 -9.72 2.83
C ARG A 25 -18.87 -8.89 3.15
N ILE A 26 -18.69 -7.81 2.39
CA ILE A 26 -17.65 -6.81 2.59
C ILE A 26 -18.28 -5.65 3.36
N THR A 27 -17.80 -5.39 4.55
CA THR A 27 -18.28 -4.29 5.38
C THR A 27 -17.22 -3.20 5.43
N ILE A 28 -17.54 -2.01 4.93
CA ILE A 28 -16.67 -0.83 4.98
C ILE A 28 -17.15 0.07 6.12
N VAL A 29 -16.25 0.37 7.05
CA VAL A 29 -16.55 1.25 8.18
C VAL A 29 -16.05 2.65 7.87
N ALA A 30 -16.95 3.63 7.96
CA ALA A 30 -16.67 5.04 7.81
C ALA A 30 -17.19 5.85 9.01
N TYR A 31 -16.64 7.02 9.21
CA TYR A 31 -16.92 7.96 10.29
C TYR A 31 -16.91 9.40 9.76
N PRO A 32 -17.42 10.41 10.48
CA PRO A 32 -17.39 11.79 10.00
C PRO A 32 -15.99 12.24 9.58
N ASP A 33 -15.89 13.02 8.50
CA ASP A 33 -14.66 13.52 7.91
C ASP A 33 -13.73 12.40 7.38
N PHE A 34 -14.33 11.28 6.90
CA PHE A 34 -13.60 10.20 6.23
C PHE A 34 -13.12 10.63 4.85
N GLN A 35 -12.03 10.03 4.35
CA GLN A 35 -11.59 10.20 2.97
C GLN A 35 -12.53 9.45 2.02
N LEU A 36 -13.19 10.17 1.13
CA LEU A 36 -14.24 9.61 0.27
C LEU A 36 -13.75 8.39 -0.54
N LEU A 37 -12.59 8.50 -1.16
CA LEU A 37 -12.06 7.44 -2.01
C LEU A 37 -11.62 6.20 -1.23
N ASP A 38 -11.35 6.31 0.07
CA ASP A 38 -11.06 5.16 0.94
C ASP A 38 -12.27 4.24 1.12
N VAL A 39 -13.47 4.76 0.88
CA VAL A 39 -14.74 4.02 0.91
C VAL A 39 -15.15 3.61 -0.50
N THR A 40 -15.30 4.60 -1.40
CA THR A 40 -15.87 4.37 -2.74
C THR A 40 -14.92 3.59 -3.66
N GLY A 41 -13.60 3.74 -3.49
CA GLY A 41 -12.61 3.01 -4.28
C GLY A 41 -12.70 1.49 -4.08
N PRO A 42 -12.51 0.96 -2.86
CA PRO A 42 -12.68 -0.46 -2.58
C PRO A 42 -14.10 -0.97 -2.90
N LEU A 43 -15.14 -0.18 -2.60
CA LEU A 43 -16.52 -0.52 -2.93
C LEU A 43 -16.67 -0.81 -4.42
N GLU A 44 -16.17 0.07 -5.29
CA GLU A 44 -16.29 -0.07 -6.73
C GLU A 44 -15.55 -1.31 -7.24
N VAL A 45 -14.38 -1.63 -6.70
CA VAL A 45 -13.63 -2.85 -7.04
C VAL A 45 -14.45 -4.11 -6.77
N PHE A 46 -15.03 -4.24 -5.58
CA PHE A 46 -15.86 -5.40 -5.22
C PHE A 46 -17.17 -5.44 -6.01
N ALA A 47 -17.79 -4.29 -6.27
CA ALA A 47 -19.01 -4.20 -7.08
C ALA A 47 -18.76 -4.65 -8.52
N GLN A 48 -17.67 -4.24 -9.15
CA GLN A 48 -17.30 -4.70 -10.50
C GLN A 48 -16.99 -6.20 -10.51
N ALA A 49 -16.29 -6.71 -9.50
CA ALA A 49 -16.04 -8.15 -9.38
C ALA A 49 -17.35 -8.95 -9.29
N ALA A 50 -18.31 -8.49 -8.50
CA ALA A 50 -19.64 -9.11 -8.39
C ALA A 50 -20.40 -9.11 -9.73
N ARG A 51 -20.37 -7.97 -10.46
CA ARG A 51 -20.98 -7.86 -11.80
C ARG A 51 -20.37 -8.84 -12.81
N PHE A 52 -19.03 -8.97 -12.82
CA PHE A 52 -18.36 -9.87 -13.76
C PHE A 52 -18.60 -11.35 -13.48
N LEU A 53 -18.85 -11.72 -12.24
CA LEU A 53 -19.18 -13.09 -11.89
C LEU A 53 -20.63 -13.44 -12.23
N ALA A 54 -21.52 -12.44 -12.36
CA ALA A 54 -22.93 -12.60 -12.71
C ALA A 54 -23.63 -13.75 -11.95
N ALA A 55 -23.16 -14.04 -10.72
CA ALA A 55 -23.68 -15.13 -9.90
C ALA A 55 -25.00 -14.73 -9.22
N SER A 56 -25.90 -15.69 -9.03
CA SER A 56 -27.09 -15.52 -8.22
C SER A 56 -27.12 -16.60 -7.13
N PRO A 57 -26.94 -16.23 -5.85
CA PRO A 57 -26.72 -14.89 -5.30
C PRO A 57 -25.37 -14.27 -5.70
N PRO A 58 -25.19 -12.93 -5.62
CA PRO A 58 -23.97 -12.27 -6.02
C PRO A 58 -22.76 -12.74 -5.18
N ALA A 59 -21.57 -12.81 -5.80
CA ALA A 59 -20.36 -13.30 -5.12
C ALA A 59 -19.89 -12.37 -3.97
N TYR A 60 -20.15 -11.06 -4.11
CA TYR A 60 -19.93 -10.07 -3.08
C TYR A 60 -21.18 -9.25 -2.81
N THR A 61 -21.42 -8.94 -1.55
CA THR A 61 -22.29 -7.86 -1.10
C THR A 61 -21.43 -6.84 -0.35
N VAL A 62 -21.60 -5.56 -0.66
CA VAL A 62 -20.84 -4.49 0.00
C VAL A 62 -21.81 -3.61 0.76
N GLU A 63 -21.48 -3.31 2.00
CA GLU A 63 -22.23 -2.39 2.84
C GLU A 63 -21.29 -1.39 3.51
N ILE A 64 -21.82 -0.21 3.82
CA ILE A 64 -21.13 0.84 4.54
C ILE A 64 -21.78 1.01 5.91
N LEU A 65 -20.99 0.88 6.97
CA LEU A 65 -21.45 1.06 8.34
C LEU A 65 -20.78 2.26 9.01
N THR A 66 -21.47 2.87 9.96
CA THR A 66 -20.95 3.96 10.81
C THR A 66 -21.28 3.74 12.27
N SER A 67 -20.45 4.27 13.19
CA SER A 67 -20.80 4.39 14.61
C SER A 67 -21.62 5.64 14.90
N GLY A 68 -21.53 6.65 14.02
CA GLY A 68 -22.03 7.99 14.24
C GLY A 68 -23.39 8.30 13.63
N ALA A 69 -23.63 9.59 13.45
CA ALA A 69 -24.84 10.14 12.83
C ALA A 69 -24.93 9.81 11.33
N ARG A 70 -26.13 9.92 10.77
CA ARG A 70 -26.43 9.81 9.35
C ARG A 70 -27.08 11.10 8.85
N PRO A 71 -26.76 11.60 7.66
CA PRO A 71 -25.72 11.12 6.75
C PRO A 71 -24.31 11.43 7.26
N LEU A 72 -23.30 10.70 6.76
CA LEU A 72 -21.89 11.02 6.95
C LEU A 72 -21.47 12.12 5.96
N VAL A 73 -20.59 13.00 6.41
CA VAL A 73 -19.93 14.01 5.53
C VAL A 73 -18.47 13.60 5.40
N SER A 74 -18.00 13.43 4.17
CA SER A 74 -16.60 13.16 3.86
C SER A 74 -15.72 14.39 4.00
N SER A 75 -14.40 14.23 4.01
CA SER A 75 -13.43 15.34 3.93
C SER A 75 -13.58 16.19 2.66
N SER A 76 -14.11 15.59 1.58
CA SER A 76 -14.45 16.27 0.32
C SER A 76 -15.84 16.90 0.33
N ARG A 77 -16.52 16.98 1.49
CA ARG A 77 -17.87 17.56 1.66
C ARG A 77 -19.01 16.80 0.96
N VAL A 78 -18.75 15.62 0.43
CA VAL A 78 -19.78 14.74 -0.10
C VAL A 78 -20.55 14.08 1.06
N ARG A 79 -21.88 14.12 0.96
CA ARG A 79 -22.76 13.42 1.90
C ARG A 79 -22.96 11.98 1.45
N LEU A 80 -22.73 11.03 2.34
CA LEU A 80 -22.91 9.61 2.12
C LEU A 80 -23.91 9.08 3.15
N VAL A 81 -24.92 8.35 2.68
CA VAL A 81 -25.88 7.66 3.56
C VAL A 81 -25.38 6.24 3.76
N PRO A 82 -24.88 5.86 4.95
CA PRO A 82 -24.46 4.49 5.23
C PRO A 82 -25.68 3.55 5.33
N ASP A 83 -25.44 2.27 4.99
CA ASP A 83 -26.49 1.23 5.02
C ASP A 83 -26.97 0.93 6.45
N GLY A 84 -26.07 1.06 7.44
CA GLY A 84 -26.39 0.74 8.82
C GLY A 84 -25.44 1.36 9.82
N ARG A 85 -25.67 1.02 11.09
CA ARG A 85 -24.78 1.35 12.19
C ARG A 85 -24.01 0.11 12.65
N THR A 86 -22.75 0.30 13.10
CA THR A 86 -21.92 -0.80 13.60
C THR A 86 -22.60 -1.60 14.69
N ARG A 87 -23.37 -0.97 15.59
CA ARG A 87 -24.12 -1.65 16.67
C ARG A 87 -25.28 -2.53 16.17
N GLU A 88 -25.77 -2.25 14.97
CA GLU A 88 -26.91 -2.94 14.32
C GLU A 88 -26.42 -4.05 13.38
N ALA A 89 -25.11 -4.13 13.15
CA ALA A 89 -24.53 -5.12 12.26
C ALA A 89 -24.77 -6.55 12.80
N SER A 90 -25.59 -7.30 12.08
CA SER A 90 -25.89 -8.71 12.36
C SER A 90 -25.34 -9.60 11.24
N GLY A 91 -24.81 -10.78 11.61
CA GLY A 91 -24.44 -11.85 10.66
C GLY A 91 -23.07 -11.71 10.00
N GLY A 92 -22.69 -12.75 9.33
CA GLY A 92 -21.41 -13.12 8.79
C GLY A 92 -20.66 -12.12 7.91
N ILE A 93 -20.02 -11.12 8.50
CA ILE A 93 -19.04 -10.30 7.79
C ILE A 93 -17.87 -11.21 7.38
N ASP A 94 -17.54 -11.25 6.09
CA ASP A 94 -16.36 -11.95 5.58
C ASP A 94 -15.10 -11.08 5.68
N THR A 95 -15.19 -9.86 5.19
CA THR A 95 -14.08 -8.91 5.17
C THR A 95 -14.51 -7.56 5.76
N LEU A 96 -13.78 -7.13 6.77
CA LEU A 96 -13.96 -5.82 7.40
C LEU A 96 -12.92 -4.84 6.85
N VAL A 97 -13.36 -3.71 6.30
CA VAL A 97 -12.48 -2.64 5.78
C VAL A 97 -12.72 -1.38 6.59
N VAL A 98 -11.67 -0.75 7.09
CA VAL A 98 -11.74 0.50 7.85
C VAL A 98 -11.17 1.64 7.02
N ALA A 99 -12.01 2.61 6.67
CA ALA A 99 -11.59 3.79 5.92
C ALA A 99 -10.70 4.70 6.76
N GLY A 100 -9.89 5.52 6.09
CA GLY A 100 -9.14 6.60 6.70
C GLY A 100 -9.79 7.96 6.47
N GLY A 101 -9.04 9.01 6.74
CA GLY A 101 -9.43 10.41 6.58
C GLY A 101 -9.03 11.27 7.77
N PRO A 102 -9.14 12.60 7.66
CA PRO A 102 -8.82 13.54 8.73
C PRO A 102 -9.58 13.26 10.04
N GLY A 103 -10.82 12.79 9.95
CA GLY A 103 -11.67 12.46 11.10
C GLY A 103 -11.15 11.30 11.97
N VAL A 104 -10.09 10.60 11.56
CA VAL A 104 -9.50 9.50 12.33
C VAL A 104 -9.07 9.93 13.73
N ALA A 105 -8.59 11.16 13.90
CA ALA A 105 -8.18 11.69 15.20
C ALA A 105 -9.32 11.69 16.23
N THR A 106 -10.55 11.95 15.80
CA THR A 106 -11.75 11.85 16.63
C THR A 106 -12.23 10.40 16.76
N ALA A 107 -12.20 9.65 15.66
CA ALA A 107 -12.71 8.28 15.61
C ALA A 107 -11.93 7.30 16.50
N VAL A 108 -10.63 7.49 16.71
CA VAL A 108 -9.84 6.66 17.66
C VAL A 108 -10.28 6.84 19.11
N GLY A 109 -10.91 7.96 19.46
CA GLY A 109 -11.52 8.22 20.76
C GLY A 109 -12.91 7.58 20.95
N ASP A 110 -13.55 7.14 19.87
CA ASP A 110 -14.86 6.46 19.94
C ASP A 110 -14.70 5.04 20.48
N ARG A 111 -14.88 4.91 21.80
CA ARG A 111 -14.77 3.61 22.52
C ARG A 111 -15.74 2.56 21.99
N ALA A 112 -16.93 2.96 21.53
CA ALA A 112 -17.93 2.05 20.99
C ALA A 112 -17.46 1.46 19.65
N LEU A 113 -16.95 2.31 18.76
CA LEU A 113 -16.36 1.91 17.46
C LEU A 113 -15.16 1.00 17.66
N VAL A 114 -14.17 1.43 18.46
CA VAL A 114 -12.95 0.66 18.72
C VAL A 114 -13.28 -0.70 19.35
N GLY A 115 -14.19 -0.73 20.31
CA GLY A 115 -14.66 -1.97 20.95
C GLY A 115 -15.37 -2.89 19.95
N TRP A 116 -16.18 -2.34 19.06
CA TRP A 116 -16.86 -3.10 18.02
C TRP A 116 -15.83 -3.68 17.01
N LEU A 117 -14.87 -2.90 16.55
CA LEU A 117 -13.79 -3.36 15.66
C LEU A 117 -13.03 -4.53 16.28
N ARG A 118 -12.64 -4.41 17.57
CA ARG A 118 -11.92 -5.48 18.30
C ARG A 118 -12.72 -6.78 18.37
N ARG A 119 -14.02 -6.71 18.63
CA ARG A 119 -14.90 -7.90 18.70
C ARG A 119 -15.12 -8.52 17.32
N THR A 120 -15.39 -7.69 16.31
CA THR A 120 -15.70 -8.11 14.95
C THR A 120 -14.48 -8.75 14.29
N ALA A 121 -13.30 -8.18 14.48
CA ALA A 121 -12.04 -8.69 13.92
C ALA A 121 -11.75 -10.17 14.28
N ARG A 122 -12.26 -10.65 15.41
CA ARG A 122 -12.10 -12.05 15.85
C ARG A 122 -13.01 -13.05 15.12
N ARG A 123 -14.01 -12.54 14.41
CA ARG A 123 -15.07 -13.34 13.76
C ARG A 123 -15.04 -13.29 12.24
N VAL A 124 -14.28 -12.35 11.68
CA VAL A 124 -14.16 -12.18 10.23
C VAL A 124 -12.96 -12.96 9.70
N ARG A 125 -13.02 -13.34 8.43
CA ARG A 125 -11.91 -14.00 7.75
C ARG A 125 -10.68 -13.10 7.61
N ARG A 126 -10.89 -11.79 7.35
CA ARG A 126 -9.82 -10.79 7.23
C ARG A 126 -10.29 -9.39 7.63
N VAL A 127 -9.32 -8.62 8.11
CA VAL A 127 -9.48 -7.21 8.47
C VAL A 127 -8.57 -6.40 7.58
N ALA A 128 -9.08 -5.29 7.05
CA ALA A 128 -8.32 -4.38 6.23
C ALA A 128 -8.46 -2.94 6.74
N SER A 129 -7.45 -2.11 6.50
CA SER A 129 -7.53 -0.67 6.64
C SER A 129 -6.99 0.04 5.42
N VAL A 130 -7.56 1.20 5.15
CA VAL A 130 -7.12 2.11 4.08
C VAL A 130 -6.63 3.38 4.74
N CYS A 131 -5.49 3.93 4.28
CA CYS A 131 -4.95 5.21 4.75
C CYS A 131 -4.76 5.25 6.29
N SER A 132 -5.17 6.35 6.92
CA SER A 132 -5.14 6.53 8.37
C SER A 132 -6.12 5.63 9.14
N GLY A 133 -6.99 4.85 8.48
CA GLY A 133 -7.80 3.81 9.13
C GLY A 133 -6.98 2.79 9.91
N THR A 134 -5.69 2.67 9.60
CA THR A 134 -4.71 1.86 10.35
C THR A 134 -4.61 2.27 11.82
N PHE A 135 -4.81 3.55 12.16
CA PHE A 135 -4.84 4.00 13.56
C PHE A 135 -5.99 3.40 14.36
N LEU A 136 -7.16 3.21 13.74
CA LEU A 136 -8.28 2.53 14.39
C LEU A 136 -7.99 1.06 14.67
N LEU A 137 -7.32 0.37 13.73
CA LEU A 137 -6.88 -1.01 13.96
C LEU A 137 -5.80 -1.08 15.05
N ALA A 138 -4.87 -0.12 15.08
CA ALA A 138 -3.86 -0.01 16.13
C ALA A 138 -4.50 0.23 17.50
N GLN A 139 -5.44 1.19 17.60
CA GLN A 139 -6.18 1.49 18.83
C GLN A 139 -7.01 0.30 19.31
N ALA A 140 -7.51 -0.51 18.40
CA ALA A 140 -8.19 -1.76 18.73
C ALA A 140 -7.22 -2.89 19.17
N GLY A 141 -5.89 -2.68 19.14
CA GLY A 141 -4.88 -3.67 19.50
C GLY A 141 -4.75 -4.80 18.48
N LEU A 142 -5.18 -4.57 17.24
CA LEU A 142 -5.18 -5.59 16.18
C LEU A 142 -3.84 -5.66 15.42
N LEU A 143 -2.95 -4.69 15.63
CA LEU A 143 -1.67 -4.58 14.92
C LEU A 143 -0.45 -4.84 15.81
N ASP A 144 -0.63 -5.13 17.09
CA ASP A 144 0.47 -5.40 18.02
C ASP A 144 1.32 -6.61 17.56
N GLY A 145 2.64 -6.40 17.45
CA GLY A 145 3.58 -7.41 16.96
C GLY A 145 3.39 -7.78 15.49
N ARG A 146 2.77 -6.93 14.69
CA ARG A 146 2.53 -7.11 13.26
C ARG A 146 3.25 -6.05 12.43
N ARG A 147 3.45 -6.38 11.15
CA ARG A 147 3.85 -5.42 10.13
C ARG A 147 2.60 -4.70 9.60
N ALA A 148 2.71 -3.40 9.40
CA ALA A 148 1.62 -2.59 8.85
C ALA A 148 2.16 -1.41 8.06
N THR A 149 1.34 -0.87 7.16
CA THR A 149 1.58 0.42 6.51
C THR A 149 0.37 1.34 6.72
N THR A 150 0.56 2.60 6.44
CA THR A 150 -0.48 3.64 6.42
C THR A 150 -0.10 4.68 5.39
N HIS A 151 -0.85 5.77 5.28
CA HIS A 151 -0.49 6.88 4.40
C HIS A 151 0.90 7.43 4.77
N TRP A 152 1.73 7.69 3.76
CA TRP A 152 3.13 8.09 3.93
C TRP A 152 3.34 9.27 4.88
N GLN A 153 2.41 10.25 4.88
CA GLN A 153 2.48 11.42 5.76
C GLN A 153 2.40 11.09 7.24
N VAL A 154 1.76 9.98 7.61
CA VAL A 154 1.49 9.64 9.01
C VAL A 154 2.18 8.35 9.48
N CYS A 155 3.07 7.76 8.66
CA CYS A 155 3.84 6.57 9.04
C CYS A 155 4.68 6.79 10.31
N ASP A 156 5.36 7.93 10.42
CA ASP A 156 6.19 8.26 11.59
C ASP A 156 5.33 8.50 12.84
N GLN A 157 4.16 9.08 12.66
CA GLN A 157 3.20 9.25 13.76
C GLN A 157 2.69 7.90 14.26
N LEU A 158 2.33 6.98 13.34
CA LEU A 158 1.88 5.63 13.70
C LEU A 158 2.97 4.89 14.48
N ALA A 159 4.23 4.92 14.01
CA ALA A 159 5.35 4.26 14.66
C ALA A 159 5.63 4.81 16.07
N ARG A 160 5.49 6.13 16.27
CA ARG A 160 5.66 6.77 17.59
C ARG A 160 4.55 6.43 18.57
N LEU A 161 3.29 6.46 18.13
CA LEU A 161 2.14 6.24 18.99
C LEU A 161 1.93 4.77 19.33
N TYR A 162 2.35 3.86 18.44
CA TYR A 162 2.14 2.42 18.58
C TYR A 162 3.46 1.66 18.34
N PRO A 163 4.43 1.74 19.28
CA PRO A 163 5.78 1.20 19.09
C PRO A 163 5.86 -0.32 18.95
N ARG A 164 4.77 -1.05 19.25
CA ARG A 164 4.68 -2.49 19.05
C ARG A 164 4.35 -2.89 17.61
N ILE A 165 4.14 -1.92 16.72
CA ILE A 165 3.85 -2.14 15.29
C ILE A 165 5.15 -1.94 14.50
N THR A 166 5.48 -2.88 13.62
CA THR A 166 6.54 -2.69 12.63
C THR A 166 5.97 -1.93 11.43
N VAL A 167 6.18 -0.61 11.38
CA VAL A 167 5.64 0.24 10.32
C VAL A 167 6.54 0.18 9.10
N GLU A 168 5.99 -0.33 7.99
CA GLU A 168 6.62 -0.32 6.66
C GLU A 168 6.15 0.91 5.88
N ARG A 169 7.07 1.82 5.54
CA ARG A 169 6.75 3.15 4.98
C ARG A 169 6.47 3.16 3.49
N ASP A 170 7.04 2.19 2.76
CA ASP A 170 7.04 2.22 1.31
C ASP A 170 5.97 1.36 0.63
N PRO A 171 5.60 0.16 1.12
CA PRO A 171 4.63 -0.69 0.43
C PRO A 171 3.28 0.00 0.23
N ILE A 172 2.68 -0.20 -0.96
CA ILE A 172 1.31 0.23 -1.28
C ILE A 172 0.31 -0.41 -0.31
N PHE A 173 0.53 -1.70 0.01
CA PHE A 173 -0.17 -2.39 1.10
C PHE A 173 0.72 -3.47 1.73
N VAL A 174 0.41 -3.81 2.96
CA VAL A 174 1.07 -4.88 3.74
C VAL A 174 0.03 -5.90 4.16
N ARG A 175 0.39 -7.18 4.05
CA ARG A 175 -0.38 -8.30 4.59
C ARG A 175 0.40 -8.96 5.72
N ASP A 176 -0.22 -9.13 6.87
CA ASP A 176 0.34 -9.89 7.99
C ASP A 176 -0.76 -10.65 8.74
N ARG A 177 -0.71 -11.99 8.66
CA ARG A 177 -1.57 -12.91 9.44
C ARG A 177 -3.07 -12.57 9.38
N GLY A 178 -3.62 -12.32 8.18
CA GLY A 178 -5.04 -12.03 7.96
C GLY A 178 -5.45 -10.57 8.22
N VAL A 179 -4.50 -9.72 8.57
CA VAL A 179 -4.68 -8.26 8.62
C VAL A 179 -3.97 -7.63 7.42
N TYR A 180 -4.65 -6.68 6.79
CA TYR A 180 -4.19 -5.97 5.61
C TYR A 180 -4.23 -4.47 5.88
N THR A 181 -3.19 -3.75 5.53
CA THR A 181 -3.13 -2.30 5.69
C THR A 181 -2.61 -1.67 4.42
N SER A 182 -3.23 -0.60 3.92
CA SER A 182 -2.80 0.06 2.69
C SER A 182 -2.48 1.54 2.90
N ALA A 183 -1.69 2.07 1.98
CA ALA A 183 -1.24 3.46 1.96
C ALA A 183 -2.37 4.48 1.86
N GLY A 184 -3.50 4.11 1.28
CA GLY A 184 -4.67 4.96 1.23
C GLY A 184 -4.97 5.58 -0.13
N VAL A 185 -6.10 6.22 -0.18
CA VAL A 185 -6.71 6.80 -1.37
C VAL A 185 -6.79 5.72 -2.47
N THR A 186 -6.05 5.87 -3.58
CA THR A 186 -6.05 4.86 -4.66
C THR A 186 -5.46 3.51 -4.24
N ALA A 187 -4.56 3.47 -3.26
CA ALA A 187 -3.99 2.21 -2.75
C ALA A 187 -5.03 1.30 -2.07
N GLY A 188 -6.17 1.86 -1.64
CA GLY A 188 -7.31 1.07 -1.18
C GLY A 188 -7.93 0.22 -2.29
N MET A 189 -7.89 0.72 -3.53
CA MET A 189 -8.33 -0.04 -4.71
C MET A 189 -7.33 -1.14 -5.08
N ASP A 190 -6.01 -0.86 -4.99
CA ASP A 190 -4.96 -1.88 -5.19
C ASP A 190 -5.10 -3.03 -4.19
N LEU A 191 -5.35 -2.70 -2.92
CA LEU A 191 -5.64 -3.69 -1.90
C LEU A 191 -6.90 -4.50 -2.22
N ALA A 192 -8.00 -3.85 -2.61
CA ALA A 192 -9.24 -4.53 -2.95
C ALA A 192 -9.07 -5.46 -4.16
N LEU A 193 -8.31 -5.07 -5.20
CA LEU A 193 -7.94 -5.93 -6.33
C LEU A 193 -7.14 -7.16 -5.87
N ALA A 194 -6.19 -6.99 -4.96
CA ALA A 194 -5.44 -8.12 -4.39
C ALA A 194 -6.36 -9.08 -3.61
N LEU A 195 -7.36 -8.55 -2.89
CA LEU A 195 -8.36 -9.37 -2.20
C LEU A 195 -9.29 -10.12 -3.17
N VAL A 196 -9.65 -9.51 -4.31
CA VAL A 196 -10.39 -10.19 -5.39
C VAL A 196 -9.54 -11.27 -6.05
N GLU A 197 -8.24 -11.00 -6.28
CA GLU A 197 -7.29 -12.01 -6.80
C GLU A 197 -7.18 -13.22 -5.87
N GLU A 198 -7.10 -13.01 -4.55
CA GLU A 198 -7.08 -14.09 -3.55
C GLU A 198 -8.39 -14.90 -3.53
N ASP A 199 -9.51 -14.26 -3.75
CA ASP A 199 -10.84 -14.87 -3.63
C ASP A 199 -11.28 -15.63 -4.88
N HIS A 200 -10.97 -15.10 -6.06
CA HIS A 200 -11.52 -15.57 -7.33
C HIS A 200 -10.47 -15.76 -8.43
N GLY A 201 -9.20 -15.52 -8.10
CA GLY A 201 -8.09 -15.73 -9.03
C GLY A 201 -7.79 -14.50 -9.89
N ARG A 202 -6.64 -14.62 -10.58
CA ARG A 202 -6.01 -13.54 -11.34
C ARG A 202 -6.86 -13.03 -12.50
N ASP A 203 -7.56 -13.92 -13.21
CA ASP A 203 -8.30 -13.56 -14.41
C ASP A 203 -9.46 -12.59 -14.10
N LEU A 204 -10.19 -12.83 -13.00
CA LEU A 204 -11.22 -11.90 -12.56
C LEU A 204 -10.62 -10.56 -12.14
N ALA A 205 -9.56 -10.59 -11.34
CA ALA A 205 -8.90 -9.37 -10.88
C ALA A 205 -8.37 -8.53 -12.07
N LEU A 206 -7.81 -9.16 -13.11
CA LEU A 206 -7.40 -8.49 -14.35
C LEU A 206 -8.59 -7.85 -15.10
N ARG A 207 -9.73 -8.54 -15.18
CA ARG A 207 -10.93 -7.97 -15.82
C ARG A 207 -11.41 -6.73 -15.06
N VAL A 208 -11.44 -6.80 -13.72
CA VAL A 208 -11.81 -5.66 -12.87
C VAL A 208 -10.82 -4.50 -13.04
N ALA A 209 -9.51 -4.79 -12.99
CA ALA A 209 -8.48 -3.78 -13.18
C ALA A 209 -8.60 -3.07 -14.55
N ARG A 210 -8.83 -3.82 -15.63
CA ARG A 210 -9.08 -3.25 -16.97
C ARG A 210 -10.31 -2.36 -17.01
N GLN A 211 -11.42 -2.79 -16.39
CA GLN A 211 -12.66 -2.01 -16.33
C GLN A 211 -12.47 -0.69 -15.60
N LEU A 212 -11.66 -0.68 -14.54
CA LEU A 212 -11.37 0.50 -13.74
C LEU A 212 -10.16 1.30 -14.27
N VAL A 213 -9.58 0.87 -15.41
CA VAL A 213 -8.38 1.49 -16.01
C VAL A 213 -7.22 1.56 -15.01
N MET A 214 -7.01 0.47 -14.26
CA MET A 214 -5.99 0.33 -13.24
C MET A 214 -4.98 -0.74 -13.58
N PHE A 215 -3.78 -0.63 -13.02
CA PHE A 215 -2.85 -1.76 -12.99
C PHE A 215 -3.35 -2.82 -12.01
N LEU A 216 -3.24 -4.10 -12.34
CA LEU A 216 -3.51 -5.18 -11.38
C LEU A 216 -2.48 -5.16 -10.22
N LYS A 217 -1.23 -4.86 -10.56
CA LYS A 217 -0.17 -4.60 -9.59
C LYS A 217 0.52 -3.32 -10.03
N ARG A 218 0.40 -2.30 -9.21
CA ARG A 218 1.04 -1.02 -9.47
C ARG A 218 2.55 -1.18 -9.25
N PRO A 219 3.40 -0.84 -10.21
CA PRO A 219 4.83 -0.78 -9.99
C PRO A 219 5.15 0.32 -8.96
N GLY A 220 6.19 0.08 -8.14
CA GLY A 220 6.64 1.05 -7.15
C GLY A 220 5.91 0.99 -5.80
N GLY A 221 6.26 1.94 -4.93
CA GLY A 221 5.71 2.12 -3.59
C GLY A 221 5.30 3.57 -3.33
N GLN A 222 4.99 3.89 -2.08
CA GLN A 222 4.57 5.24 -1.68
C GLN A 222 5.66 6.30 -1.91
N SER A 223 6.94 5.93 -1.79
CA SER A 223 8.08 6.83 -1.99
C SER A 223 8.14 7.38 -3.42
N GLN A 224 7.66 6.63 -4.41
CA GLN A 224 7.57 7.07 -5.80
C GLN A 224 6.73 8.35 -5.94
N PHE A 225 5.61 8.44 -5.19
CA PHE A 225 4.77 9.63 -5.23
C PHE A 225 5.41 10.82 -4.52
N SER A 226 6.26 10.60 -3.52
CA SER A 226 6.97 11.71 -2.85
C SER A 226 8.10 12.29 -3.69
N VAL A 227 8.79 11.49 -4.53
CA VAL A 227 9.88 11.95 -5.41
C VAL A 227 9.32 12.61 -6.68
N GLN A 228 8.37 11.95 -7.36
CA GLN A 228 7.77 12.50 -8.59
C GLN A 228 6.93 13.76 -8.33
N LEU A 229 6.22 13.85 -7.21
CA LEU A 229 5.50 15.06 -6.83
C LEU A 229 6.44 16.17 -6.36
N ALA A 230 7.60 15.86 -5.78
CA ALA A 230 8.62 16.85 -5.48
C ALA A 230 9.18 17.49 -6.76
N VAL A 231 9.33 16.70 -7.85
CA VAL A 231 9.71 17.23 -9.17
C VAL A 231 8.65 18.20 -9.71
N GLN A 232 7.37 17.95 -9.46
CA GLN A 232 6.25 18.81 -9.89
C GLN A 232 6.05 20.05 -9.00
N ALA A 233 6.60 20.03 -7.77
CA ALA A 233 6.39 21.08 -6.77
C ALA A 233 7.47 22.17 -6.74
N ALA A 234 8.55 22.05 -7.55
CA ALA A 234 9.58 23.08 -7.60
C ALA A 234 9.08 24.29 -8.41
N ASP A 235 9.00 25.46 -7.75
CA ASP A 235 8.53 26.70 -8.36
C ASP A 235 9.55 27.33 -9.31
N ARG A 236 10.84 26.95 -9.21
CA ARG A 236 11.91 27.45 -10.08
C ARG A 236 12.24 26.44 -11.17
N GLU A 237 12.11 26.89 -12.41
CA GLU A 237 12.38 26.09 -13.61
C GLU A 237 13.72 25.36 -13.60
N PRO A 238 14.88 25.98 -13.24
CA PRO A 238 16.17 25.29 -13.22
C PRO A 238 16.26 24.13 -12.22
N ILE A 239 15.59 24.21 -11.08
CA ILE A 239 15.60 23.13 -10.09
C ILE A 239 14.69 21.97 -10.54
N ARG A 240 13.56 22.27 -11.17
CA ARG A 240 12.65 21.25 -11.72
C ARG A 240 13.28 20.50 -12.89
N GLU A 241 13.93 21.22 -13.79
CA GLU A 241 14.69 20.62 -14.90
C GLU A 241 15.81 19.73 -14.39
N LEU A 242 16.57 20.19 -13.39
CA LEU A 242 17.64 19.42 -12.77
C LEU A 242 17.11 18.13 -12.12
N GLN A 243 15.94 18.19 -11.46
CA GLN A 243 15.35 17.00 -10.86
C GLN A 243 14.95 15.95 -11.92
N THR A 244 14.38 16.40 -13.04
CA THR A 244 14.06 15.53 -14.19
C THR A 244 15.34 14.93 -14.77
N TRP A 245 16.36 15.77 -15.00
CA TRP A 245 17.64 15.31 -15.50
C TRP A 245 18.29 14.27 -14.59
N ILE A 246 18.30 14.46 -13.27
CA ILE A 246 18.80 13.48 -12.30
C ILE A 246 18.08 12.13 -12.44
N ALA A 247 16.75 12.14 -12.65
CA ALA A 247 15.98 10.91 -12.76
C ALA A 247 16.31 10.10 -14.01
N ASP A 248 16.72 10.77 -15.09
CA ASP A 248 17.07 10.16 -16.36
C ASP A 248 18.56 9.78 -16.46
N HIS A 249 19.42 10.33 -15.60
CA HIS A 249 20.89 10.17 -15.63
C HIS A 249 21.46 9.63 -14.33
N LEU A 250 20.87 8.54 -13.82
CA LEU A 250 21.22 7.98 -12.49
C LEU A 250 22.63 7.41 -12.40
N ASP A 251 23.19 6.99 -13.52
CA ASP A 251 24.54 6.43 -13.67
C ASP A 251 25.65 7.48 -13.75
N GLU A 252 25.28 8.75 -13.91
CA GLU A 252 26.25 9.84 -14.00
C GLU A 252 26.73 10.35 -12.62
N GLU A 253 27.67 11.30 -12.67
CA GLU A 253 28.19 11.96 -11.46
C GLU A 253 27.16 12.95 -10.89
N LEU A 254 26.42 12.52 -9.87
CA LEU A 254 25.38 13.28 -9.19
C LEU A 254 25.86 13.88 -7.87
N ALA A 255 27.16 14.20 -7.77
CA ALA A 255 27.71 14.88 -6.60
C ALA A 255 27.20 16.33 -6.53
N VAL A 256 27.07 16.84 -5.30
CA VAL A 256 26.53 18.21 -5.09
C VAL A 256 27.27 19.31 -5.86
N PRO A 257 28.62 19.27 -5.99
CA PRO A 257 29.35 20.25 -6.81
C PRO A 257 28.95 20.20 -8.29
N ALA A 258 28.84 19.00 -8.88
CA ALA A 258 28.46 18.82 -10.27
C ALA A 258 27.04 19.33 -10.53
N LEU A 259 26.08 19.00 -9.67
CA LEU A 259 24.69 19.45 -9.76
C LEU A 259 24.55 20.98 -9.58
N ALA A 260 25.33 21.57 -8.67
CA ALA A 260 25.37 23.02 -8.48
C ALA A 260 25.88 23.75 -9.73
N SER A 261 26.92 23.20 -10.38
CA SER A 261 27.45 23.74 -11.62
C SER A 261 26.45 23.72 -12.78
N GLN A 262 25.63 22.66 -12.90
CA GLN A 262 24.60 22.55 -13.95
C GLN A 262 23.54 23.66 -13.85
N VAL A 263 23.25 24.16 -12.64
CA VAL A 263 22.28 25.24 -12.44
C VAL A 263 22.94 26.61 -12.18
N ALA A 264 24.24 26.74 -12.51
CA ALA A 264 25.04 27.95 -12.34
C ALA A 264 24.94 28.56 -10.91
N MET A 265 24.99 27.71 -9.89
CA MET A 265 24.95 28.12 -8.48
C MET A 265 26.20 27.69 -7.72
N SER A 266 26.58 28.45 -6.68
CA SER A 266 27.53 27.93 -5.70
C SER A 266 26.91 26.78 -4.90
N GLU A 267 27.70 25.79 -4.48
CA GLU A 267 27.23 24.60 -3.73
C GLU A 267 26.36 24.97 -2.52
N ARG A 268 26.78 25.99 -1.76
CA ARG A 268 26.04 26.45 -0.58
C ARG A 268 24.67 27.04 -0.96
N ASN A 269 24.62 27.85 -2.00
CA ASN A 269 23.35 28.42 -2.49
C ASN A 269 22.46 27.33 -3.07
N PHE A 270 23.01 26.44 -3.89
CA PHE A 270 22.31 25.28 -4.44
C PHE A 270 21.68 24.42 -3.36
N ALA A 271 22.46 23.97 -2.37
CA ALA A 271 21.94 23.12 -1.29
C ALA A 271 20.81 23.80 -0.51
N ARG A 272 20.92 25.12 -0.26
CA ARG A 272 19.89 25.93 0.41
C ARG A 272 18.61 26.05 -0.44
N VAL A 273 18.75 26.40 -1.71
CA VAL A 273 17.62 26.58 -2.64
C VAL A 273 16.94 25.25 -2.89
N PHE A 274 17.71 24.21 -3.22
CA PHE A 274 17.21 22.87 -3.46
C PHE A 274 16.43 22.32 -2.25
N ARG A 275 16.99 22.45 -1.03
CA ARG A 275 16.28 22.03 0.18
C ARG A 275 14.99 22.80 0.42
N ARG A 276 14.96 24.09 0.12
CA ARG A 276 13.76 24.92 0.27
C ARG A 276 12.66 24.50 -0.71
N GLU A 277 13.00 24.22 -1.97
CA GLU A 277 12.06 23.93 -3.04
C GLU A 277 11.67 22.46 -3.12
N VAL A 278 12.61 21.54 -2.83
CA VAL A 278 12.41 20.09 -2.90
C VAL A 278 12.07 19.47 -1.55
N GLY A 279 12.25 20.20 -0.45
CA GLY A 279 11.97 19.73 0.90
C GLY A 279 13.05 18.79 1.49
N CYS A 280 14.09 18.44 0.73
CA CYS A 280 15.20 17.61 1.22
C CYS A 280 16.55 18.04 0.62
N PRO A 281 17.68 17.68 1.25
CA PRO A 281 19.02 17.96 0.69
C PRO A 281 19.24 17.24 -0.66
N PRO A 282 20.05 17.82 -1.59
CA PRO A 282 20.34 17.24 -2.91
C PRO A 282 20.83 15.78 -2.84
N ALA A 283 21.80 15.48 -2.00
CA ALA A 283 22.33 14.12 -1.83
C ALA A 283 21.26 13.09 -1.41
N ARG A 284 20.31 13.52 -0.59
CA ARG A 284 19.16 12.72 -0.16
C ARG A 284 18.20 12.46 -1.31
N PHE A 285 17.99 13.45 -2.18
CA PHE A 285 17.18 13.32 -3.39
C PHE A 285 17.82 12.33 -4.36
N VAL A 286 19.12 12.47 -4.66
CA VAL A 286 19.87 11.56 -5.54
C VAL A 286 19.82 10.12 -5.00
N GLU A 287 20.03 9.91 -3.70
CA GLU A 287 19.92 8.58 -3.09
C GLU A 287 18.55 7.95 -3.33
N ARG A 288 17.47 8.72 -3.12
CA ARG A 288 16.09 8.25 -3.37
C ARG A 288 15.85 7.97 -4.85
N ALA A 289 16.30 8.84 -5.73
CA ALA A 289 16.16 8.66 -7.18
C ALA A 289 16.86 7.39 -7.67
N ARG A 290 18.10 7.13 -7.20
CA ARG A 290 18.85 5.90 -7.50
C ARG A 290 18.17 4.63 -6.99
N VAL A 291 17.65 4.65 -5.76
CA VAL A 291 16.89 3.51 -5.23
C VAL A 291 15.62 3.28 -6.06
N GLU A 292 14.92 4.33 -6.45
CA GLU A 292 13.70 4.22 -7.26
C GLU A 292 13.99 3.67 -8.66
N GLY A 293 15.06 4.15 -9.31
CA GLY A 293 15.52 3.60 -10.59
C GLY A 293 15.88 2.12 -10.50
N ALA A 294 16.58 1.72 -9.43
CA ALA A 294 16.94 0.33 -9.20
C ALA A 294 15.71 -0.55 -8.91
N ARG A 295 14.73 -0.05 -8.18
CA ARG A 295 13.45 -0.75 -7.97
C ARG A 295 12.76 -1.07 -9.28
N ARG A 296 12.57 -0.05 -10.14
CA ARG A 296 11.95 -0.20 -11.46
C ARG A 296 12.64 -1.28 -12.29
N ARG A 297 13.98 -1.26 -12.35
CA ARG A 297 14.75 -2.28 -13.07
C ARG A 297 14.61 -3.68 -12.45
N LEU A 298 14.55 -3.78 -11.12
CA LEU A 298 14.32 -5.07 -10.43
C LEU A 298 12.94 -5.66 -10.72
N GLU A 299 11.93 -4.82 -10.96
CA GLU A 299 10.56 -5.22 -11.30
C GLU A 299 10.41 -5.58 -12.78
N GLU A 300 11.02 -4.79 -13.68
CA GLU A 300 10.81 -4.83 -15.12
C GLU A 300 11.82 -5.74 -15.85
N SER A 301 13.05 -5.91 -15.31
CA SER A 301 14.11 -6.68 -15.98
C SER A 301 14.49 -7.96 -15.24
N THR A 302 15.23 -8.81 -15.95
CA THR A 302 15.88 -10.03 -15.42
C THR A 302 17.35 -9.81 -15.08
N ASP A 303 17.87 -8.61 -15.25
CA ASP A 303 19.28 -8.27 -15.08
C ASP A 303 19.80 -8.63 -13.68
N GLY A 304 21.08 -8.98 -13.59
CA GLY A 304 21.77 -9.20 -12.33
C GLY A 304 21.74 -7.97 -11.42
N VAL A 305 21.82 -8.19 -10.11
CA VAL A 305 21.81 -7.09 -9.13
C VAL A 305 23.00 -6.16 -9.33
N GLU A 306 24.12 -6.70 -9.78
CA GLU A 306 25.37 -5.99 -10.10
C GLU A 306 25.18 -5.04 -11.31
N VAL A 307 24.51 -5.52 -12.36
CA VAL A 307 24.21 -4.73 -13.57
C VAL A 307 23.27 -3.58 -13.20
N ILE A 308 22.23 -3.87 -12.46
CA ILE A 308 21.27 -2.84 -12.01
C ILE A 308 21.96 -1.80 -11.11
N ALA A 309 22.87 -2.23 -10.23
CA ALA A 309 23.64 -1.31 -9.41
C ALA A 309 24.45 -0.33 -10.25
N ALA A 310 25.18 -0.82 -11.25
CA ALA A 310 25.95 0.02 -12.17
C ALA A 310 25.05 0.99 -12.94
N GLN A 311 23.95 0.50 -13.54
CA GLN A 311 22.99 1.31 -14.29
C GLN A 311 22.29 2.40 -13.45
N CYS A 312 22.33 2.28 -12.13
CA CYS A 312 21.79 3.27 -11.20
C CYS A 312 22.87 4.08 -10.47
N GLY A 313 24.11 4.06 -10.98
CA GLY A 313 25.23 4.86 -10.48
C GLY A 313 25.73 4.46 -9.09
N TYR A 314 25.55 3.19 -8.69
CA TYR A 314 26.16 2.66 -7.49
C TYR A 314 27.53 2.07 -7.79
N ALA A 315 28.51 2.36 -6.95
CA ALA A 315 29.86 1.81 -7.07
C ALA A 315 29.89 0.27 -6.94
N SER A 316 28.90 -0.33 -6.29
CA SER A 316 28.75 -1.80 -6.18
C SER A 316 27.33 -2.19 -5.77
N ALA A 317 26.98 -3.48 -6.00
CA ALA A 317 25.73 -4.05 -5.50
C ALA A 317 25.58 -3.96 -3.97
N GLU A 318 26.70 -4.00 -3.22
CA GLU A 318 26.68 -3.86 -1.76
C GLU A 318 26.30 -2.44 -1.33
N VAL A 319 26.75 -1.40 -2.03
CA VAL A 319 26.36 -0.02 -1.77
C VAL A 319 24.85 0.15 -2.04
N MET A 320 24.36 -0.40 -3.15
CA MET A 320 22.92 -0.43 -3.46
C MET A 320 22.14 -1.19 -2.40
N ARG A 321 22.64 -2.35 -1.93
CA ARG A 321 21.98 -3.15 -0.88
C ARG A 321 21.82 -2.35 0.41
N ARG A 322 22.84 -1.60 0.84
CA ARG A 322 22.76 -0.74 2.01
C ARG A 322 21.76 0.39 1.85
N ALA A 323 21.69 1.01 0.68
CA ALA A 323 20.68 2.03 0.38
C ALA A 323 19.26 1.45 0.43
N PHE A 324 19.04 0.26 -0.16
CA PHE A 324 17.76 -0.45 -0.09
C PHE A 324 17.34 -0.77 1.35
N LEU A 325 18.25 -1.31 2.16
CA LEU A 325 17.95 -1.60 3.56
C LEU A 325 17.59 -0.35 4.35
N ARG A 326 18.33 0.76 4.13
CA ARG A 326 18.08 2.03 4.81
C ARG A 326 16.75 2.67 4.41
N LEU A 327 16.38 2.64 3.12
CA LEU A 327 15.19 3.33 2.61
C LEU A 327 13.95 2.44 2.56
N LEU A 328 14.11 1.14 2.28
CA LEU A 328 13.01 0.20 2.04
C LEU A 328 12.91 -0.91 3.09
N GLY A 329 13.92 -1.06 3.94
CA GLY A 329 13.95 -2.11 4.98
C GLY A 329 14.17 -3.53 4.45
N VAL A 330 14.41 -3.70 3.13
CA VAL A 330 14.61 -5.01 2.49
C VAL A 330 15.75 -4.95 1.48
N PRO A 331 16.53 -6.03 1.29
CA PRO A 331 17.57 -6.06 0.27
C PRO A 331 16.99 -6.22 -1.15
N PRO A 332 17.73 -5.83 -2.22
CA PRO A 332 17.26 -5.89 -3.62
C PRO A 332 16.77 -7.28 -4.05
N SER A 333 17.46 -8.34 -3.65
CA SER A 333 17.08 -9.72 -3.98
C SER A 333 15.74 -10.13 -3.36
N ALA A 334 15.50 -9.80 -2.09
CA ALA A 334 14.24 -10.04 -1.41
C ALA A 334 13.12 -9.14 -2.01
N TYR A 335 13.44 -7.91 -2.40
CA TYR A 335 12.52 -7.03 -3.11
C TYR A 335 12.07 -7.67 -4.43
N ARG A 336 13.00 -8.09 -5.30
CA ARG A 336 12.70 -8.81 -6.55
C ARG A 336 11.87 -10.07 -6.33
N GLY A 337 12.18 -10.86 -5.30
CA GLY A 337 11.46 -12.10 -4.99
C GLY A 337 9.97 -11.88 -4.73
N ARG A 338 9.58 -10.73 -4.18
CA ARG A 338 8.17 -10.38 -3.95
C ARG A 338 7.37 -10.22 -5.24
N PHE A 339 8.02 -9.86 -6.36
CA PHE A 339 7.38 -9.68 -7.67
C PHE A 339 7.44 -10.93 -8.56
N ARG A 340 8.48 -11.77 -8.39
CA ARG A 340 8.66 -13.00 -9.19
C ARG A 340 7.86 -14.20 -8.71
N SER A 341 7.58 -14.34 -7.42
CA SER A 341 6.79 -15.45 -6.88
C SER A 341 5.34 -15.50 -7.39
N ALA A 342 4.87 -14.42 -8.02
CA ALA A 342 3.55 -14.35 -8.64
C ALA A 342 3.54 -14.71 -10.13
N ALA A 343 4.70 -14.95 -10.75
CA ALA A 343 4.81 -15.33 -12.18
C ALA A 343 5.02 -16.85 -12.39
N ARG A 344 5.15 -17.64 -11.31
CA ARG A 344 5.41 -19.09 -11.34
C ARG A 344 4.42 -19.91 -10.51
N ALA A 345 3.17 -19.50 -10.40
CA ALA A 345 2.12 -20.32 -9.81
C ALA A 345 0.91 -20.41 -10.77
#